data_a606a7d69461b9382dc7e9559331d7fd
#
_entry.id   a606a7d69461b9382dc7e9559331d7fd
#
_cell.length_a   1.000
_cell.length_b   1.000
_cell.length_c   1.000
_cell.angle_alpha   90.00
_cell.angle_beta   90.00
_cell.angle_gamma   90.00
#
_symmetry.space_group_name_H-M   'P 1'
#
loop_
_entity.id
_entity.type
_entity.pdbx_description
1 polymer ?
#
loop_
_entity_poly.entity_id
_entity_poly.type
_entity_poly.pdbx_seq_one_letter_code
_entity_poly.pdbx_strand_id
1 'polypeptide(L)'
;MPGTSCKEAIKLWEAKTTQNAAEATEVKLICQLPPIDKLDDAINQLEACQKLSLSTNAIERMIPLPKLKSLRILSLGRNNIKRIMALEDVGGTLEELWLSYNQIEKLDGLQPCVKLTTLYIGNNKIKAWDEISKVAQLPEVKTVLFIGNPI
;
A
#
# COMPACT_ATOMS: atom_id res chain seq x y z
N MET A 1 -12.49 19.62 6.08
CA MET A 1 -11.30 20.10 5.39
C MET A 1 -10.73 19.02 4.47
N PRO A 2 -10.31 19.36 3.25
CA PRO A 2 -9.67 18.38 2.39
C PRO A 2 -8.32 17.96 2.98
N GLY A 3 -7.92 16.72 2.71
CA GLY A 3 -6.63 16.21 3.12
C GLY A 3 -5.48 16.77 2.29
N THR A 4 -4.27 16.42 2.66
CA THR A 4 -3.08 16.73 1.89
C THR A 4 -3.12 15.94 0.59
N SER A 5 -2.89 16.57 -0.56
CA SER A 5 -2.80 15.86 -1.82
C SER A 5 -1.46 15.12 -1.95
N CYS A 6 -1.40 14.12 -2.81
CA CYS A 6 -0.12 13.44 -3.08
C CYS A 6 0.93 14.40 -3.61
N LYS A 7 0.51 15.34 -4.46
CA LYS A 7 1.40 16.38 -5.01
C LYS A 7 2.03 17.22 -3.91
N GLU A 8 1.21 17.68 -2.95
CA GLU A 8 1.70 18.47 -1.81
C GLU A 8 2.63 17.65 -0.93
N ALA A 9 2.26 16.41 -0.62
CA ALA A 9 3.06 15.52 0.20
C ALA A 9 4.43 15.26 -0.44
N ILE A 10 4.46 15.04 -1.74
CA ILE A 10 5.71 14.82 -2.49
C ILE A 10 6.58 16.07 -2.45
N LYS A 11 6.00 17.25 -2.66
CA LYS A 11 6.76 18.51 -2.58
C LYS A 11 7.37 18.74 -1.21
N LEU A 12 6.61 18.48 -0.15
CA LEU A 12 7.11 18.59 1.23
C LEU A 12 8.24 17.60 1.48
N TRP A 13 8.09 16.38 0.98
CA TRP A 13 9.12 15.35 1.10
C TRP A 13 10.41 15.76 0.38
N GLU A 14 10.29 16.31 -0.83
CA GLU A 14 11.45 16.81 -1.58
C GLU A 14 12.15 17.96 -0.86
N ALA A 15 11.38 18.88 -0.30
CA ALA A 15 11.94 20.00 0.45
C ALA A 15 12.67 19.54 1.71
N LYS A 16 12.13 18.52 2.38
CA LYS A 16 12.67 17.99 3.63
C LYS A 16 13.92 17.13 3.43
N THR A 17 13.93 16.33 2.36
CA THR A 17 15.03 15.37 2.10
C THR A 17 16.06 15.89 1.11
N THR A 18 15.76 16.98 0.40
CA THR A 18 16.57 17.52 -0.70
C THR A 18 16.81 16.52 -1.83
N GLN A 19 15.89 15.55 -1.98
CA GLN A 19 15.95 14.54 -3.04
C GLN A 19 14.91 14.82 -4.13
N ASN A 20 15.16 14.33 -5.34
CA ASN A 20 14.18 14.32 -6.41
C ASN A 20 13.31 13.06 -6.27
N ALA A 21 12.02 13.23 -6.07
CA ALA A 21 11.09 12.13 -5.85
C ALA A 21 11.03 11.16 -7.02
N ALA A 22 11.17 11.65 -8.26
CA ALA A 22 11.13 10.79 -9.44
C ALA A 22 12.33 9.83 -9.54
N GLU A 23 13.43 10.16 -8.86
CA GLU A 23 14.66 9.38 -8.89
C GLU A 23 14.89 8.57 -7.61
N ALA A 24 14.15 8.87 -6.55
CA ALA A 24 14.33 8.24 -5.25
C ALA A 24 13.82 6.80 -5.26
N THR A 25 14.59 5.89 -4.66
CA THR A 25 14.21 4.48 -4.54
C THR A 25 13.37 4.20 -3.31
N GLU A 26 13.40 5.06 -2.31
CA GLU A 26 12.58 4.96 -1.10
C GLU A 26 11.93 6.30 -0.80
N VAL A 27 10.60 6.32 -0.69
CA VAL A 27 9.82 7.52 -0.40
C VAL A 27 8.86 7.25 0.76
N LYS A 28 8.89 8.11 1.77
CA LYS A 28 8.02 8.01 2.94
C LYS A 28 7.12 9.24 3.02
N LEU A 29 5.83 9.05 2.79
CA LEU A 29 4.81 10.10 2.89
C LEU A 29 3.90 9.80 4.10
N ILE A 30 4.54 9.53 5.23
CA ILE A 30 3.90 9.06 6.46
C ILE A 30 3.33 10.24 7.25
N CYS A 31 2.15 10.01 7.85
CA CYS A 31 1.56 10.93 8.84
C CYS A 31 1.51 12.38 8.36
N GLN A 32 0.89 12.63 7.23
CA GLN A 32 0.71 13.99 6.73
C GLN A 32 -0.32 14.75 7.57
N LEU A 33 -0.19 16.08 7.65
CA LEU A 33 -1.10 16.94 8.41
C LEU A 33 -1.56 18.10 7.52
N PRO A 34 -2.84 18.10 7.11
CA PRO A 34 -3.85 17.06 7.35
C PRO A 34 -3.48 15.76 6.64
N PRO A 35 -4.02 14.60 7.09
CA PRO A 35 -3.68 13.31 6.48
C PRO A 35 -4.06 13.25 5.00
N ILE A 36 -3.34 12.45 4.22
CA ILE A 36 -3.77 12.13 2.86
C ILE A 36 -5.05 11.31 2.97
N ASP A 37 -6.13 11.79 2.36
CA ASP A 37 -7.43 11.08 2.37
C ASP A 37 -7.71 10.37 1.05
N LYS A 38 -7.13 10.86 -0.06
CA LYS A 38 -7.30 10.28 -1.38
C LYS A 38 -5.95 10.19 -2.09
N LEU A 39 -5.66 9.02 -2.62
CA LEU A 39 -4.55 8.89 -3.55
C LEU A 39 -4.95 9.52 -4.88
N ASP A 40 -4.04 10.20 -5.53
CA ASP A 40 -4.26 10.80 -6.84
C ASP A 40 -3.10 10.47 -7.78
N ASP A 41 -3.24 10.80 -9.06
CA ASP A 41 -2.29 10.42 -10.09
C ASP A 41 -0.87 10.99 -9.86
N ALA A 42 -0.72 12.00 -9.03
CA ALA A 42 0.60 12.56 -8.72
C ALA A 42 1.54 11.51 -8.09
N ILE A 43 1.00 10.47 -7.44
CA ILE A 43 1.81 9.38 -6.89
C ILE A 43 2.61 8.65 -7.98
N ASN A 44 2.15 8.69 -9.23
CA ASN A 44 2.82 8.08 -10.36
C ASN A 44 4.08 8.82 -10.83
N GLN A 45 4.41 9.95 -10.22
CA GLN A 45 5.71 10.60 -10.40
C GLN A 45 6.86 9.76 -9.84
N LEU A 46 6.56 8.84 -8.93
CA LEU A 46 7.55 8.06 -8.19
C LEU A 46 8.04 6.86 -9.01
N GLU A 47 8.54 7.10 -10.21
CA GLU A 47 8.86 6.04 -11.18
C GLU A 47 10.02 5.13 -10.75
N ALA A 48 11.00 5.66 -10.03
CA ALA A 48 12.14 4.89 -9.55
C ALA A 48 11.90 4.22 -8.19
N CYS A 49 10.75 4.47 -7.58
CA CYS A 49 10.47 4.03 -6.22
C CYS A 49 10.39 2.50 -6.13
N GLN A 50 11.15 1.93 -5.20
CA GLN A 50 11.12 0.52 -4.86
C GLN A 50 10.39 0.29 -3.53
N LYS A 51 10.45 1.26 -2.64
CA LYS A 51 9.85 1.18 -1.31
C LYS A 51 9.04 2.45 -1.04
N LEU A 52 7.73 2.32 -0.98
CA LEU A 52 6.81 3.43 -0.76
C LEU A 52 6.04 3.22 0.54
N SER A 53 6.08 4.19 1.43
CA SER A 53 5.24 4.19 2.63
C SER A 53 4.27 5.35 2.62
N LEU A 54 3.00 5.02 2.76
CA LEU A 54 1.87 5.93 2.90
C LEU A 54 1.15 5.67 4.23
N SER A 55 1.86 5.08 5.18
CA SER A 55 1.24 4.69 6.45
C SER A 55 0.81 5.90 7.26
N THR A 56 -0.15 5.68 8.15
CA THR A 56 -0.66 6.69 9.08
C THR A 56 -1.20 7.92 8.34
N ASN A 57 -2.16 7.66 7.48
CA ASN A 57 -2.93 8.67 6.75
C ASN A 57 -4.43 8.31 6.89
N ALA A 58 -5.26 8.82 6.01
CA ALA A 58 -6.71 8.56 6.03
C ALA A 58 -7.19 8.01 4.67
N ILE A 59 -6.33 7.25 4.00
CA ILE A 59 -6.62 6.73 2.66
C ILE A 59 -7.70 5.65 2.72
N GLU A 60 -8.73 5.79 1.89
CA GLU A 60 -9.83 4.83 1.83
C GLU A 60 -9.75 3.87 0.64
N ARG A 61 -9.10 4.29 -0.45
CA ARG A 61 -9.05 3.50 -1.70
C ARG A 61 -7.66 3.48 -2.29
N MET A 62 -7.26 2.30 -2.72
CA MET A 62 -6.07 2.11 -3.54
C MET A 62 -6.39 2.51 -4.98
N ILE A 63 -5.40 2.99 -5.70
CA ILE A 63 -5.53 3.38 -7.11
C ILE A 63 -4.48 2.67 -7.96
N PRO A 64 -4.66 2.59 -9.29
CA PRO A 64 -3.65 2.03 -10.18
C PRO A 64 -2.33 2.80 -10.09
N LEU A 65 -1.22 2.06 -10.21
CA LEU A 65 0.13 2.62 -10.11
C LEU A 65 0.94 2.24 -11.37
N PRO A 66 0.50 2.65 -12.58
CA PRO A 66 1.11 2.18 -13.83
C PRO A 66 2.55 2.63 -14.05
N LYS A 67 3.01 3.65 -13.34
CA LYS A 67 4.37 4.17 -13.48
C LYS A 67 5.35 3.60 -12.44
N LEU A 68 4.86 2.96 -11.39
CA LEU A 68 5.71 2.42 -10.32
C LEU A 68 6.19 1.01 -10.68
N LYS A 69 6.95 0.91 -11.74
CA LYS A 69 7.38 -0.37 -12.34
C LYS A 69 8.47 -1.10 -11.56
N SER A 70 9.04 -0.45 -10.55
CA SER A 70 10.09 -1.04 -9.72
C SER A 70 9.63 -1.25 -8.27
N LEU A 71 8.34 -1.06 -7.98
CA LEU A 71 7.83 -1.13 -6.62
C LEU A 71 7.93 -2.55 -6.06
N ARG A 72 8.63 -2.69 -4.92
CA ARG A 72 8.83 -3.96 -4.23
C ARG A 72 8.12 -4.02 -2.89
N ILE A 73 8.07 -2.90 -2.18
CA ILE A 73 7.45 -2.81 -0.85
C ILE A 73 6.47 -1.65 -0.85
N LEU A 74 5.21 -1.94 -0.52
CA LEU A 74 4.16 -0.93 -0.37
C LEU A 74 3.58 -1.03 1.03
N SER A 75 3.71 0.07 1.79
CA SER A 75 3.14 0.17 3.13
C SER A 75 1.97 1.14 3.14
N LEU A 76 0.80 0.63 3.51
CA LEU A 76 -0.45 1.37 3.66
C LEU A 76 -1.08 1.12 5.03
N GLY A 77 -0.27 0.74 6.01
CA GLY A 77 -0.75 0.51 7.36
C GLY A 77 -1.34 1.75 8.00
N ARG A 78 -2.28 1.56 8.93
CA ARG A 78 -2.95 2.66 9.64
C ARG A 78 -3.58 3.68 8.70
N ASN A 79 -4.49 3.18 7.87
CA ASN A 79 -5.33 3.97 6.97
C ASN A 79 -6.79 3.52 7.15
N ASN A 80 -7.65 3.83 6.20
CA ASN A 80 -9.07 3.48 6.23
C ASN A 80 -9.46 2.62 5.03
N ILE A 81 -8.53 1.79 4.54
CA ILE A 81 -8.74 0.98 3.34
C ILE A 81 -9.74 -0.13 3.65
N LYS A 82 -10.74 -0.30 2.79
CA LYS A 82 -11.78 -1.31 2.92
C LYS A 82 -11.60 -2.48 1.94
N ARG A 83 -10.89 -2.27 0.84
CA ARG A 83 -10.70 -3.29 -0.20
C ARG A 83 -9.29 -3.25 -0.75
N ILE A 84 -8.73 -4.43 -0.96
CA ILE A 84 -7.47 -4.58 -1.70
C ILE A 84 -7.84 -4.55 -3.18
N MET A 85 -7.24 -3.62 -3.94
CA MET A 85 -7.55 -3.45 -5.36
C MET A 85 -6.44 -2.72 -6.09
N ALA A 86 -6.51 -2.71 -7.42
CA ALA A 86 -5.64 -1.90 -8.28
C ALA A 86 -4.15 -2.25 -8.17
N LEU A 87 -3.82 -3.51 -7.92
CA LEU A 87 -2.44 -3.99 -7.80
C LEU A 87 -1.90 -4.62 -9.09
N GLU A 88 -2.66 -4.58 -10.18
CA GLU A 88 -2.30 -5.23 -11.44
C GLU A 88 -0.97 -4.71 -12.00
N ASP A 89 -0.75 -3.40 -11.92
CA ASP A 89 0.47 -2.78 -12.48
C ASP A 89 1.74 -3.14 -11.72
N VAL A 90 1.61 -3.44 -10.42
CA VAL A 90 2.76 -3.72 -9.56
C VAL A 90 2.84 -5.20 -9.17
N GLY A 91 1.90 -6.01 -9.63
CA GLY A 91 1.83 -7.44 -9.25
C GLY A 91 3.04 -8.27 -9.61
N GLY A 92 3.76 -7.88 -10.65
CA GLY A 92 4.98 -8.58 -11.09
C GLY A 92 6.24 -8.21 -10.33
N THR A 93 6.21 -7.18 -9.47
CA THR A 93 7.39 -6.72 -8.73
C THR A 93 7.16 -6.65 -7.22
N LEU A 94 5.91 -6.51 -6.77
CA LEU A 94 5.60 -6.32 -5.36
C LEU A 94 5.94 -7.58 -4.54
N GLU A 95 6.83 -7.45 -3.56
CA GLU A 95 7.27 -8.53 -2.69
C GLU A 95 6.65 -8.45 -1.30
N GLU A 96 6.40 -7.23 -0.79
CA GLU A 96 5.80 -7.03 0.52
C GLU A 96 4.66 -6.03 0.45
N LEU A 97 3.57 -6.37 1.10
CA LEU A 97 2.39 -5.50 1.20
C LEU A 97 1.98 -5.40 2.66
N TRP A 98 2.02 -4.19 3.21
CA TRP A 98 1.73 -3.91 4.61
C TRP A 98 0.39 -3.17 4.69
N LEU A 99 -0.64 -3.86 5.17
CA LEU A 99 -2.02 -3.36 5.26
C LEU A 99 -2.60 -3.47 6.68
N SER A 100 -1.76 -3.62 7.69
CA SER A 100 -2.22 -3.71 9.07
C SER A 100 -2.92 -2.43 9.51
N TYR A 101 -3.92 -2.56 10.38
CA TYR A 101 -4.71 -1.44 10.88
C TYR A 101 -5.46 -0.70 9.78
N ASN A 102 -6.28 -1.44 9.06
CA ASN A 102 -7.24 -0.90 8.08
C ASN A 102 -8.63 -1.48 8.38
N GLN A 103 -9.51 -1.48 7.42
CA GLN A 103 -10.90 -1.96 7.57
C GLN A 103 -11.22 -3.04 6.54
N ILE A 104 -10.24 -3.85 6.17
CA ILE A 104 -10.36 -4.86 5.12
C ILE A 104 -11.12 -6.07 5.65
N GLU A 105 -12.15 -6.50 4.92
CA GLU A 105 -12.96 -7.67 5.25
C GLU A 105 -12.65 -8.87 4.38
N LYS A 106 -12.18 -8.65 3.15
CA LYS A 106 -11.93 -9.69 2.16
C LYS A 106 -10.55 -9.57 1.54
N LEU A 107 -9.99 -10.71 1.19
CA LEU A 107 -8.65 -10.80 0.60
C LEU A 107 -8.68 -10.99 -0.93
N ASP A 108 -9.77 -10.60 -1.57
CA ASP A 108 -9.83 -10.46 -3.02
C ASP A 108 -8.88 -9.34 -3.45
N GLY A 109 -8.40 -9.39 -4.68
CA GLY A 109 -7.52 -8.34 -5.23
C GLY A 109 -6.04 -8.62 -5.10
N LEU A 110 -5.65 -9.71 -4.45
CA LEU A 110 -4.24 -10.12 -4.30
C LEU A 110 -3.73 -10.96 -5.48
N GLN A 111 -4.61 -11.48 -6.30
CA GLN A 111 -4.26 -12.41 -7.38
C GLN A 111 -3.16 -11.93 -8.32
N PRO A 112 -3.07 -10.63 -8.69
CA PRO A 112 -1.98 -10.15 -9.54
C PRO A 112 -0.61 -10.23 -8.87
N CYS A 113 -0.55 -10.35 -7.55
CA CYS A 113 0.70 -10.26 -6.78
C CYS A 113 1.44 -11.60 -6.76
N VAL A 114 1.93 -12.02 -7.93
CA VAL A 114 2.58 -13.32 -8.11
C VAL A 114 3.98 -13.41 -7.47
N LYS A 115 4.56 -12.28 -7.10
CA LYS A 115 5.87 -12.21 -6.43
C LYS A 115 5.76 -11.95 -4.94
N LEU A 116 4.54 -11.80 -4.41
CA LEU A 116 4.33 -11.44 -3.01
C LEU A 116 4.82 -12.55 -2.08
N THR A 117 5.76 -12.19 -1.19
CA THR A 117 6.29 -13.11 -0.17
C THR A 117 5.77 -12.80 1.22
N THR A 118 5.45 -11.53 1.49
CA THR A 118 5.08 -11.06 2.83
C THR A 118 3.80 -10.22 2.78
N LEU A 119 2.82 -10.62 3.58
CA LEU A 119 1.57 -9.87 3.73
C LEU A 119 1.31 -9.61 5.21
N TYR A 120 1.31 -8.34 5.62
CA TYR A 120 0.87 -7.93 6.95
C TYR A 120 -0.55 -7.39 6.84
N ILE A 121 -1.50 -8.14 7.38
CA ILE A 121 -2.94 -7.84 7.33
C ILE A 121 -3.56 -7.86 8.74
N GLY A 122 -2.74 -7.71 9.76
CA GLY A 122 -3.22 -7.69 11.14
C GLY A 122 -4.14 -6.51 11.43
N ASN A 123 -5.02 -6.69 12.41
CA ASN A 123 -5.93 -5.63 12.87
C ASN A 123 -6.79 -5.05 11.74
N ASN A 124 -7.44 -5.93 11.02
CA ASN A 124 -8.45 -5.64 10.02
C ASN A 124 -9.78 -6.29 10.45
N LYS A 125 -10.69 -6.53 9.51
CA LYS A 125 -12.04 -7.05 9.80
C LYS A 125 -12.29 -8.39 9.09
N ILE A 126 -11.26 -9.20 8.92
CA ILE A 126 -11.38 -10.50 8.27
C ILE A 126 -12.04 -11.47 9.24
N LYS A 127 -13.18 -12.06 8.84
CA LYS A 127 -14.02 -12.91 9.70
C LYS A 127 -14.01 -14.37 9.30
N ALA A 128 -13.71 -14.68 8.05
CA ALA A 128 -13.88 -16.03 7.52
C ALA A 128 -12.54 -16.66 7.14
N TRP A 129 -12.34 -17.89 7.54
CA TRP A 129 -11.16 -18.66 7.18
C TRP A 129 -11.01 -18.85 5.67
N ASP A 130 -12.13 -18.83 4.93
CA ASP A 130 -12.12 -18.91 3.46
C ASP A 130 -11.30 -17.78 2.84
N GLU A 131 -11.23 -16.61 3.49
CA GLU A 131 -10.41 -15.50 3.02
C GLU A 131 -8.92 -15.83 3.06
N ILE A 132 -8.50 -16.56 4.10
CA ILE A 132 -7.10 -16.98 4.27
C ILE A 132 -6.67 -17.88 3.11
N SER A 133 -7.57 -18.75 2.63
CA SER A 133 -7.24 -19.64 1.51
C SER A 133 -6.90 -18.91 0.22
N LYS A 134 -7.39 -17.69 0.04
CA LYS A 134 -7.05 -16.86 -1.12
C LYS A 134 -5.59 -16.44 -1.10
N VAL A 135 -5.05 -16.18 0.10
CA VAL A 135 -3.63 -15.86 0.27
C VAL A 135 -2.77 -17.08 0.02
N ALA A 136 -3.22 -18.23 0.49
CA ALA A 136 -2.49 -19.50 0.32
C ALA A 136 -2.32 -19.89 -1.16
N GLN A 137 -3.12 -19.32 -2.06
CA GLN A 137 -3.03 -19.58 -3.49
C GLN A 137 -1.91 -18.77 -4.16
N LEU A 138 -1.34 -17.77 -3.48
CA LEU A 138 -0.25 -16.97 -4.03
C LEU A 138 1.02 -17.82 -4.11
N PRO A 139 1.68 -17.88 -5.29
CA PRO A 139 2.75 -18.88 -5.51
C PRO A 139 4.01 -18.67 -4.66
N GLU A 140 4.29 -17.47 -4.22
CA GLU A 140 5.54 -17.15 -3.54
C GLU A 140 5.34 -16.74 -2.07
N VAL A 141 4.13 -16.76 -1.54
CA VAL A 141 3.85 -16.28 -0.19
C VAL A 141 4.54 -17.15 0.86
N LYS A 142 5.21 -16.51 1.81
CA LYS A 142 5.97 -17.17 2.88
C LYS A 142 5.54 -16.71 4.27
N THR A 143 5.21 -15.44 4.42
CA THR A 143 4.88 -14.84 5.71
C THR A 143 3.57 -14.08 5.60
N VAL A 144 2.62 -14.44 6.46
CA VAL A 144 1.34 -13.74 6.54
C VAL A 144 1.02 -13.49 8.01
N LEU A 145 0.73 -12.24 8.36
CA LEU A 145 0.40 -11.86 9.72
C LEU A 145 -1.08 -11.46 9.79
N PHE A 146 -1.87 -12.24 10.52
CA PHE A 146 -3.32 -12.08 10.65
C PHE A 146 -3.78 -11.64 12.04
N ILE A 147 -2.90 -11.47 12.98
CA ILE A 147 -3.26 -11.18 14.38
C ILE A 147 -4.20 -9.96 14.47
N GLY A 148 -5.19 -10.04 15.36
CA GLY A 148 -6.11 -8.92 15.54
C GLY A 148 -7.30 -8.88 14.59
N ASN A 149 -7.51 -9.92 13.80
CA ASN A 149 -8.74 -10.07 12.99
C ASN A 149 -9.76 -10.90 13.77
N PRO A 150 -11.08 -10.78 13.48
CA PRO A 150 -12.12 -11.49 14.23
C PRO A 150 -12.28 -12.98 13.87
N ILE A 151 -11.34 -13.58 13.21
CA ILE A 151 -11.30 -15.04 12.93
C ILE A 151 -10.66 -15.82 14.06
#